data_e200208387834bd6b11c957bdf04f708
#
_entry.id   e200208387834bd6b11c957bdf04f708
#
_cell.length_a   1.000
_cell.length_b   1.000
_cell.length_c   1.000
_cell.angle_alpha   90.00
_cell.angle_beta   90.00
_cell.angle_gamma   90.00
#
_symmetry.space_group_name_H-M   'P 1'
#
loop_
_entity.id
_entity.type
_entity.pdbx_description
1 polymer ?
#
loop_
_entity_poly.entity_id
_entity_poly.type
_entity_poly.pdbx_seq_one_letter_code
_entity_poly.pdbx_strand_id
1 'polypeptide(L)'
;MAIRLSLLIVSLVFIFAGCGKDSTSPPPDPCANVTIDITGNITNPTGTASNGNIIATATGGTSPYTYSLNNGAFQSTGQFANLAAGIYTITAKSSNGCTGSKSFTLTAAVPCTGVTITITPTITGTTPCVSASGLIAINATGGTMPYTYSLNNGTAQSSSTFQGLNNGTYQVTVKDANGCTSTLTGISVASRTEGPKFAAVKALVQSNCVSCHNASSASGGANLSTDCNIVSAKDRIKARAVDGQPSPMPSSGLLPASERQKITDWINAGGRVTD
;
A
#
# COMPACT_ATOMS: atom_id res chain seq x y z
N MET A 1 -80.39 58.74 -1.29
CA MET A 1 -80.30 59.87 -0.38
C MET A 1 -78.90 60.40 -0.35
N ALA A 2 -78.65 61.50 -0.98
CA ALA A 2 -77.31 62.04 -1.25
C ALA A 2 -76.89 62.93 -0.05
N ILE A 3 -75.70 62.82 0.45
CA ILE A 3 -75.09 63.86 1.31
C ILE A 3 -73.72 64.18 0.73
N ARG A 4 -73.63 65.48 0.28
CA ARG A 4 -72.38 66.16 -0.12
C ARG A 4 -71.62 66.56 1.13
N LEU A 5 -70.27 66.42 1.15
CA LEU A 5 -69.50 67.22 2.09
C LEU A 5 -68.24 67.81 1.43
N SER A 6 -68.09 69.03 1.68
CA SER A 6 -67.14 70.00 1.07
C SER A 6 -65.69 69.77 1.32
N LEU A 7 -64.92 70.17 0.29
CA LEU A 7 -63.46 70.30 0.30
C LEU A 7 -63.06 71.55 1.16
N LEU A 8 -62.09 71.28 2.09
CA LEU A 8 -61.34 72.38 2.72
C LEU A 8 -59.84 72.18 2.34
N ILE A 9 -59.38 73.15 1.48
CA ILE A 9 -57.96 73.18 1.08
C ILE A 9 -57.21 73.94 2.16
N VAL A 10 -56.31 73.30 2.90
CA VAL A 10 -55.34 73.94 3.77
C VAL A 10 -54.00 73.96 3.04
N SER A 11 -53.56 75.14 2.61
CA SER A 11 -52.27 75.33 1.99
C SER A 11 -51.18 75.31 3.05
N LEU A 12 -50.34 74.24 3.05
CA LEU A 12 -49.20 74.10 3.93
C LEU A 12 -47.91 74.45 3.16
N VAL A 13 -47.28 75.50 3.57
CA VAL A 13 -45.99 76.01 3.04
C VAL A 13 -44.91 75.06 3.54
N PHE A 14 -44.32 74.28 2.60
CA PHE A 14 -43.13 73.47 2.92
C PHE A 14 -41.88 74.34 2.87
N ILE A 15 -41.24 74.50 4.01
CA ILE A 15 -39.89 75.05 4.15
C ILE A 15 -38.95 73.90 3.79
N PHE A 16 -38.23 73.97 2.67
CA PHE A 16 -37.14 73.03 2.33
C PHE A 16 -35.95 73.28 3.26
N ALA A 17 -35.85 72.48 4.32
CA ALA A 17 -34.60 72.25 5.03
C ALA A 17 -33.72 71.34 4.18
N GLY A 18 -32.56 71.83 3.78
CA GLY A 18 -31.59 71.05 2.99
C GLY A 18 -31.17 69.75 3.68
N CYS A 19 -31.42 68.63 3.02
CA CYS A 19 -30.95 67.34 3.44
C CYS A 19 -29.45 67.22 3.12
N GLY A 20 -28.59 67.37 4.14
CA GLY A 20 -27.19 67.00 4.02
C GLY A 20 -27.11 65.55 3.65
N LYS A 21 -26.41 65.19 2.57
CA LYS A 21 -26.03 63.81 2.24
C LYS A 21 -25.08 63.32 3.34
N ASP A 22 -25.62 62.66 4.37
CA ASP A 22 -24.81 61.76 5.19
C ASP A 22 -24.42 60.55 4.31
N SER A 23 -23.24 60.65 3.70
CA SER A 23 -22.57 59.49 3.11
C SER A 23 -21.94 58.64 4.21
N THR A 24 -22.78 58.04 5.03
CA THR A 24 -22.34 56.94 5.87
C THR A 24 -22.08 55.74 4.96
N SER A 25 -20.80 55.52 4.62
CA SER A 25 -20.40 54.25 4.04
C SER A 25 -20.91 53.14 4.96
N PRO A 26 -21.49 52.07 4.42
CA PRO A 26 -21.91 50.94 5.27
C PRO A 26 -20.70 50.46 6.11
N PRO A 27 -20.90 50.09 7.36
CA PRO A 27 -19.82 49.63 8.20
C PRO A 27 -19.09 48.47 7.46
N PRO A 28 -17.78 48.42 7.55
CA PRO A 28 -17.01 47.38 6.88
C PRO A 28 -17.52 45.99 7.30
N ASP A 29 -17.73 45.10 6.34
CA ASP A 29 -18.15 43.73 6.59
C ASP A 29 -17.07 43.03 7.45
N PRO A 30 -17.40 42.59 8.68
CA PRO A 30 -16.44 41.95 9.57
C PRO A 30 -15.90 40.65 9.03
N CYS A 31 -16.49 40.10 7.97
CA CYS A 31 -16.09 38.85 7.34
C CYS A 31 -15.36 39.04 5.98
N ALA A 32 -15.15 40.30 5.52
CA ALA A 32 -14.61 40.56 4.19
C ALA A 32 -13.26 39.87 3.86
N ASN A 33 -12.44 39.53 4.84
CA ASN A 33 -11.14 38.89 4.68
C ASN A 33 -10.98 37.67 5.61
N VAL A 34 -12.09 37.08 6.07
CA VAL A 34 -12.08 35.93 6.98
C VAL A 34 -12.48 34.68 6.20
N THR A 35 -11.56 33.71 6.11
CA THR A 35 -11.86 32.38 5.59
C THR A 35 -12.01 31.42 6.75
N ILE A 36 -13.15 30.76 6.87
CA ILE A 36 -13.35 29.65 7.81
C ILE A 36 -13.09 28.35 7.04
N ASP A 37 -12.00 27.66 7.40
CA ASP A 37 -11.71 26.34 6.87
C ASP A 37 -12.22 25.24 7.80
N ILE A 38 -12.74 24.13 7.24
CA ILE A 38 -13.32 23.03 7.98
C ILE A 38 -12.56 21.75 7.62
N THR A 39 -11.98 21.10 8.60
CA THR A 39 -11.43 19.75 8.51
C THR A 39 -12.33 18.78 9.29
N GLY A 40 -12.27 17.49 8.98
CA GLY A 40 -13.06 16.53 9.74
C GLY A 40 -12.63 15.09 9.52
N ASN A 41 -12.82 14.29 10.57
CA ASN A 41 -12.70 12.84 10.53
C ASN A 41 -14.08 12.23 10.32
N ILE A 42 -14.17 11.27 9.39
CA ILE A 42 -15.42 10.54 9.11
C ILE A 42 -15.31 9.09 9.54
N THR A 43 -16.40 8.55 10.05
CA THR A 43 -16.62 7.10 10.22
C THR A 43 -17.81 6.71 9.36
N ASN A 44 -17.58 5.83 8.41
CA ASN A 44 -18.61 5.37 7.50
C ASN A 44 -19.62 4.46 8.21
N PRO A 45 -20.91 4.54 7.89
CA PRO A 45 -21.92 3.63 8.42
C PRO A 45 -21.75 2.21 7.85
N THR A 46 -22.22 1.21 8.60
CA THR A 46 -22.21 -0.19 8.18
C THR A 46 -23.53 -0.57 7.52
N GLY A 47 -23.48 -1.07 6.29
CA GLY A 47 -24.69 -1.49 5.56
C GLY A 47 -25.72 -0.38 5.44
N THR A 48 -26.96 -0.66 5.82
CA THR A 48 -28.07 0.31 5.85
C THR A 48 -28.23 1.03 7.19
N ALA A 49 -27.32 0.78 8.15
CA ALA A 49 -27.43 1.37 9.49
C ALA A 49 -27.08 2.88 9.46
N SER A 50 -27.72 3.66 10.32
CA SER A 50 -27.38 5.05 10.55
C SER A 50 -26.44 5.15 11.76
N ASN A 51 -25.21 4.62 11.62
CA ASN A 51 -24.19 4.63 12.67
C ASN A 51 -22.90 5.34 12.24
N GLY A 52 -22.96 6.08 11.13
CA GLY A 52 -21.87 6.93 10.67
C GLY A 52 -21.68 8.14 11.57
N ASN A 53 -20.48 8.71 11.53
CA ASN A 53 -20.09 9.86 12.36
C ASN A 53 -19.21 10.82 11.56
N ILE A 54 -19.38 12.13 11.82
CA ILE A 54 -18.49 13.20 11.34
C ILE A 54 -18.05 14.00 12.55
N ILE A 55 -16.73 14.17 12.72
CA ILE A 55 -16.15 15.05 13.74
C ILE A 55 -15.45 16.19 12.98
N ALA A 56 -16.08 17.35 12.94
CA ALA A 56 -15.58 18.54 12.26
C ALA A 56 -14.83 19.47 13.20
N THR A 57 -13.77 20.09 12.69
CA THR A 57 -13.02 21.15 13.37
C THR A 57 -12.88 22.34 12.42
N ALA A 58 -13.14 23.54 12.91
CA ALA A 58 -13.00 24.77 12.15
C ALA A 58 -11.77 25.56 12.56
N THR A 59 -11.18 26.24 11.61
CA THR A 59 -10.06 27.18 11.78
C THR A 59 -10.34 28.47 11.00
N GLY A 60 -9.63 29.55 11.35
CA GLY A 60 -9.87 30.89 10.77
C GLY A 60 -11.01 31.62 11.51
N GLY A 61 -11.01 32.95 11.43
CA GLY A 61 -11.95 33.80 12.19
C GLY A 61 -11.72 33.76 13.72
N THR A 62 -12.77 34.01 14.49
CA THR A 62 -12.70 34.14 15.95
C THR A 62 -13.42 32.99 16.64
N SER A 63 -12.72 32.28 17.53
CA SER A 63 -13.30 31.26 18.42
C SER A 63 -14.21 31.90 19.49
N PRO A 64 -15.23 31.18 20.04
CA PRO A 64 -15.61 29.79 19.75
C PRO A 64 -16.40 29.66 18.44
N TYR A 65 -16.42 28.42 17.90
CA TYR A 65 -17.21 28.07 16.73
C TYR A 65 -18.48 27.33 17.13
N THR A 66 -19.51 27.51 16.30
CA THR A 66 -20.70 26.66 16.30
C THR A 66 -20.84 25.98 14.93
N TYR A 67 -21.47 24.82 14.89
CA TYR A 67 -21.54 23.96 13.73
C TYR A 67 -22.98 23.58 13.41
N SER A 68 -23.34 23.56 12.15
CA SER A 68 -24.62 23.04 11.69
C SER A 68 -24.43 21.97 10.62
N LEU A 69 -25.33 21.00 10.57
CA LEU A 69 -25.39 19.94 9.57
C LEU A 69 -26.55 20.21 8.63
N ASN A 70 -26.28 20.24 7.30
CA ASN A 70 -27.28 20.43 6.26
C ASN A 70 -28.21 21.65 6.52
N ASN A 71 -27.65 22.77 6.93
CA ASN A 71 -28.36 24.00 7.30
C ASN A 71 -29.32 23.86 8.47
N GLY A 72 -29.17 22.84 9.31
CA GLY A 72 -29.92 22.67 10.56
C GLY A 72 -29.53 23.66 11.65
N ALA A 73 -29.99 23.40 12.88
CA ALA A 73 -29.65 24.21 14.04
C ALA A 73 -28.15 24.16 14.34
N PHE A 74 -27.58 25.30 14.75
CA PHE A 74 -26.19 25.36 15.21
C PHE A 74 -26.03 24.78 16.62
N GLN A 75 -24.99 23.99 16.81
CA GLN A 75 -24.53 23.40 18.06
C GLN A 75 -23.10 23.78 18.38
N SER A 76 -22.69 23.71 19.65
CA SER A 76 -21.35 24.09 20.09
C SER A 76 -20.25 23.08 19.77
N THR A 77 -20.62 21.85 19.41
CA THR A 77 -19.68 20.77 19.07
C THR A 77 -19.73 20.46 17.58
N GLY A 78 -18.58 20.12 17.00
CA GLY A 78 -18.50 19.67 15.59
C GLY A 78 -18.81 18.18 15.40
N GLN A 79 -19.38 17.49 16.42
CA GLN A 79 -19.67 16.06 16.34
C GLN A 79 -21.11 15.81 15.87
N PHE A 80 -21.25 15.02 14.80
CA PHE A 80 -22.53 14.61 14.24
C PHE A 80 -22.54 13.08 14.13
N ALA A 81 -23.34 12.42 14.92
CA ALA A 81 -23.43 10.98 15.02
C ALA A 81 -24.74 10.45 14.40
N ASN A 82 -24.86 9.12 14.32
CA ASN A 82 -26.05 8.41 13.81
C ASN A 82 -26.43 8.82 12.37
N LEU A 83 -25.41 9.00 11.52
CA LEU A 83 -25.59 9.37 10.14
C LEU A 83 -25.68 8.12 9.25
N ALA A 84 -26.62 8.12 8.32
CA ALA A 84 -26.67 7.15 7.23
C ALA A 84 -25.58 7.45 6.18
N ALA A 85 -25.42 6.58 5.20
CA ALA A 85 -24.66 6.91 4.01
C ALA A 85 -25.30 8.09 3.27
N GLY A 86 -24.48 9.04 2.82
CA GLY A 86 -24.99 10.24 2.17
C GLY A 86 -23.93 11.35 2.10
N ILE A 87 -24.32 12.47 1.50
CA ILE A 87 -23.51 13.69 1.45
C ILE A 87 -24.05 14.65 2.50
N TYR A 88 -23.17 15.17 3.33
CA TYR A 88 -23.48 16.08 4.42
C TYR A 88 -22.68 17.36 4.29
N THR A 89 -23.36 18.51 4.35
CA THR A 89 -22.69 19.79 4.38
C THR A 89 -22.63 20.30 5.81
N ILE A 90 -21.41 20.53 6.31
CA ILE A 90 -21.18 21.15 7.60
C ILE A 90 -20.87 22.62 7.36
N THR A 91 -21.59 23.48 8.07
CA THR A 91 -21.31 24.92 8.15
C THR A 91 -20.79 25.24 9.54
N ALA A 92 -19.61 25.85 9.62
CA ALA A 92 -19.07 26.40 10.84
C ALA A 92 -19.27 27.91 10.88
N LYS A 93 -19.64 28.44 12.05
CA LYS A 93 -19.83 29.87 12.30
C LYS A 93 -18.96 30.29 13.46
N SER A 94 -18.11 31.26 13.24
CA SER A 94 -17.25 31.87 14.28
C SER A 94 -18.04 32.84 15.16
N SER A 95 -17.49 33.21 16.30
CA SER A 95 -18.17 34.11 17.26
C SER A 95 -18.46 35.52 16.72
N ASN A 96 -17.69 35.97 15.74
CA ASN A 96 -17.92 37.23 15.04
C ASN A 96 -18.92 37.12 13.86
N GLY A 97 -19.53 35.93 13.67
CA GLY A 97 -20.60 35.71 12.69
C GLY A 97 -20.16 35.18 11.33
N CYS A 98 -18.86 35.13 11.03
CA CYS A 98 -18.34 34.62 9.75
C CYS A 98 -18.56 33.13 9.61
N THR A 99 -18.90 32.68 8.40
CA THR A 99 -19.23 31.27 8.13
C THR A 99 -18.35 30.70 7.03
N GLY A 100 -18.11 29.37 7.11
CA GLY A 100 -17.56 28.55 6.06
C GLY A 100 -18.31 27.23 6.00
N SER A 101 -18.28 26.56 4.85
CA SER A 101 -19.00 25.30 4.65
C SER A 101 -18.11 24.28 3.92
N LYS A 102 -18.28 22.99 4.28
CA LYS A 102 -17.60 21.87 3.63
C LYS A 102 -18.50 20.65 3.56
N SER A 103 -18.44 19.96 2.42
CA SER A 103 -19.18 18.70 2.23
C SER A 103 -18.33 17.51 2.61
N PHE A 104 -18.95 16.53 3.27
CA PHE A 104 -18.40 15.24 3.67
C PHE A 104 -19.30 14.14 3.09
N THR A 105 -18.69 13.13 2.48
CA THR A 105 -19.42 11.98 1.94
C THR A 105 -19.18 10.77 2.84
N LEU A 106 -20.26 10.23 3.40
CA LEU A 106 -20.27 8.95 4.11
C LEU A 106 -20.76 7.87 3.14
N THR A 107 -19.95 6.84 2.91
CA THR A 107 -20.32 5.69 2.07
C THR A 107 -20.68 4.52 2.97
N ALA A 108 -21.76 3.81 2.63
CA ALA A 108 -22.10 2.60 3.38
C ALA A 108 -20.98 1.55 3.22
N ALA A 109 -20.43 1.07 4.32
CA ALA A 109 -19.57 -0.10 4.27
C ALA A 109 -20.44 -1.33 3.92
N VAL A 110 -20.07 -2.05 2.88
CA VAL A 110 -20.78 -3.28 2.49
C VAL A 110 -20.47 -4.35 3.54
N PRO A 111 -21.48 -5.02 4.12
CA PRO A 111 -21.23 -6.12 5.05
C PRO A 111 -20.45 -7.23 4.37
N CYS A 112 -19.40 -7.73 5.00
CA CYS A 112 -18.61 -8.85 4.48
C CYS A 112 -19.29 -10.23 4.73
N THR A 113 -20.46 -10.23 5.33
CA THR A 113 -21.23 -11.46 5.58
C THR A 113 -21.59 -12.13 4.26
N GLY A 114 -21.15 -13.36 4.06
CA GLY A 114 -21.37 -14.11 2.81
C GLY A 114 -20.41 -13.78 1.67
N VAL A 115 -19.49 -12.83 1.86
CA VAL A 115 -18.41 -12.58 0.89
C VAL A 115 -17.29 -13.59 1.10
N THR A 116 -17.02 -14.40 0.07
CA THR A 116 -15.87 -15.32 0.06
C THR A 116 -14.83 -14.82 -0.91
N ILE A 117 -13.63 -14.56 -0.41
CA ILE A 117 -12.45 -14.30 -1.24
C ILE A 117 -11.59 -15.56 -1.21
N THR A 118 -11.43 -16.19 -2.37
CA THR A 118 -10.59 -17.36 -2.55
C THR A 118 -9.18 -16.93 -2.95
N ILE A 119 -8.17 -17.45 -2.26
CA ILE A 119 -6.76 -17.13 -2.48
C ILE A 119 -6.05 -18.36 -3.02
N THR A 120 -5.50 -18.28 -4.23
CA THR A 120 -4.73 -19.36 -4.84
C THR A 120 -3.29 -18.88 -5.07
N PRO A 121 -2.30 -19.41 -4.33
CA PRO A 121 -0.91 -19.02 -4.49
C PRO A 121 -0.24 -19.84 -5.60
N THR A 122 0.62 -19.18 -6.38
CA THR A 122 1.66 -19.82 -7.20
C THR A 122 3.01 -19.50 -6.58
N ILE A 123 3.80 -20.52 -6.24
CA ILE A 123 5.03 -20.38 -5.47
C ILE A 123 6.22 -20.74 -6.34
N THR A 124 7.23 -19.90 -6.37
CA THR A 124 8.57 -20.25 -6.86
C THR A 124 9.51 -20.32 -5.67
N GLY A 125 10.10 -21.48 -5.45
CA GLY A 125 11.05 -21.71 -4.37
C GLY A 125 12.35 -20.92 -4.56
N THR A 126 13.12 -20.76 -3.47
CA THR A 126 14.41 -20.09 -3.52
C THR A 126 15.42 -20.88 -4.34
N THR A 127 16.24 -20.19 -5.13
CA THR A 127 17.38 -20.80 -5.82
C THR A 127 18.54 -20.89 -4.84
N PRO A 128 19.13 -22.08 -4.61
CA PRO A 128 20.31 -22.21 -3.78
C PRO A 128 21.43 -21.27 -4.24
N CYS A 129 22.16 -20.73 -3.29
CA CYS A 129 23.26 -19.76 -3.51
C CYS A 129 22.83 -18.39 -4.05
N VAL A 130 21.55 -18.13 -4.16
CA VAL A 130 20.99 -16.82 -4.47
C VAL A 130 20.08 -16.42 -3.29
N SER A 131 20.49 -15.40 -2.56
CA SER A 131 19.67 -14.90 -1.45
C SER A 131 18.35 -14.30 -1.97
N ALA A 132 17.30 -14.47 -1.18
CA ALA A 132 16.01 -13.82 -1.42
C ALA A 132 15.47 -13.98 -2.85
N SER A 133 15.53 -15.21 -3.40
CA SER A 133 15.11 -15.50 -4.79
C SER A 133 13.71 -16.13 -4.89
N GLY A 134 13.02 -16.32 -3.76
CA GLY A 134 11.67 -16.87 -3.74
C GLY A 134 10.61 -15.86 -4.20
N LEU A 135 9.49 -16.39 -4.69
CA LEU A 135 8.37 -15.61 -5.19
C LEU A 135 7.05 -16.27 -4.78
N ILE A 136 6.09 -15.45 -4.38
CA ILE A 136 4.69 -15.83 -4.20
C ILE A 136 3.86 -14.92 -5.11
N ALA A 137 3.13 -15.50 -6.07
CA ALA A 137 2.14 -14.79 -6.87
C ALA A 137 0.74 -15.26 -6.43
N ILE A 138 -0.17 -14.32 -6.19
CA ILE A 138 -1.52 -14.59 -5.71
C ILE A 138 -2.53 -14.38 -6.83
N ASN A 139 -3.39 -15.37 -7.04
CA ASN A 139 -4.62 -15.19 -7.76
C ASN A 139 -5.77 -15.15 -6.73
N ALA A 140 -6.49 -14.02 -6.68
CA ALA A 140 -7.64 -13.82 -5.81
C ALA A 140 -8.93 -13.75 -6.63
N THR A 141 -9.97 -14.42 -6.16
CA THR A 141 -11.30 -14.40 -6.80
C THR A 141 -12.39 -14.23 -5.74
N GLY A 142 -13.55 -13.70 -6.14
CA GLY A 142 -14.64 -13.36 -5.22
C GLY A 142 -14.44 -11.99 -4.55
N GLY A 143 -15.47 -11.50 -3.86
CA GLY A 143 -15.49 -10.11 -3.36
C GLY A 143 -15.54 -9.06 -4.48
N THR A 144 -15.13 -7.84 -4.19
CA THR A 144 -15.20 -6.69 -5.12
C THR A 144 -13.80 -6.16 -5.46
N MET A 145 -13.45 -6.14 -6.74
CA MET A 145 -12.18 -5.56 -7.21
C MET A 145 -12.18 -4.03 -7.06
N PRO A 146 -11.01 -3.36 -6.93
CA PRO A 146 -9.67 -3.93 -6.89
C PRO A 146 -9.31 -4.54 -5.53
N TYR A 147 -8.33 -5.46 -5.57
CA TYR A 147 -7.77 -6.03 -4.34
C TYR A 147 -6.49 -5.33 -3.90
N THR A 148 -6.21 -5.43 -2.61
CA THR A 148 -4.90 -5.14 -2.03
C THR A 148 -4.37 -6.36 -1.30
N TYR A 149 -3.04 -6.52 -1.29
CA TYR A 149 -2.37 -7.71 -0.81
C TYR A 149 -1.34 -7.32 0.25
N SER A 150 -1.28 -8.06 1.36
CA SER A 150 -0.22 -7.90 2.36
C SER A 150 0.40 -9.23 2.72
N LEU A 151 1.73 -9.24 2.94
CA LEU A 151 2.51 -10.39 3.34
C LEU A 151 2.86 -10.26 4.82
N ASN A 152 2.63 -11.30 5.62
CA ASN A 152 2.96 -11.36 7.05
C ASN A 152 2.49 -10.13 7.84
N ASN A 153 1.28 -9.64 7.58
CA ASN A 153 0.70 -8.41 8.15
C ASN A 153 1.50 -7.12 7.87
N GLY A 154 2.37 -7.13 6.85
CA GLY A 154 3.09 -5.94 6.40
C GLY A 154 2.21 -4.95 5.65
N THR A 155 2.85 -3.93 5.08
CA THR A 155 2.16 -2.89 4.30
C THR A 155 1.42 -3.50 3.11
N ALA A 156 0.16 -3.08 2.93
CA ALA A 156 -0.64 -3.50 1.79
C ALA A 156 -0.14 -2.86 0.48
N GLN A 157 -0.15 -3.64 -0.59
CA GLN A 157 0.22 -3.24 -1.95
C GLN A 157 -0.85 -3.63 -2.96
N SER A 158 -0.87 -3.00 -4.12
CA SER A 158 -1.76 -3.35 -5.23
C SER A 158 -1.24 -4.53 -6.07
N SER A 159 0.07 -4.77 -6.07
CA SER A 159 0.66 -5.93 -6.75
C SER A 159 0.28 -7.22 -6.04
N SER A 160 -0.15 -8.22 -6.80
CA SER A 160 -0.43 -9.57 -6.30
C SER A 160 0.82 -10.44 -6.13
N THR A 161 2.03 -9.89 -6.41
CA THR A 161 3.28 -10.63 -6.42
C THR A 161 4.23 -10.13 -5.34
N PHE A 162 4.77 -11.05 -4.56
CA PHE A 162 5.81 -10.83 -3.55
C PHE A 162 7.09 -11.51 -4.02
N GLN A 163 8.13 -10.71 -4.20
CA GLN A 163 9.44 -11.15 -4.68
C GLN A 163 10.50 -10.98 -3.59
N GLY A 164 11.68 -11.55 -3.84
CA GLY A 164 12.78 -11.38 -2.90
C GLY A 164 12.56 -12.14 -1.59
N LEU A 165 11.90 -13.29 -1.64
CA LEU A 165 11.59 -14.07 -0.45
C LEU A 165 12.71 -15.08 -0.13
N ASN A 166 13.01 -15.20 1.14
CA ASN A 166 13.83 -16.32 1.65
C ASN A 166 12.98 -17.60 1.74
N ASN A 167 13.63 -18.74 1.95
CA ASN A 167 12.90 -19.95 2.35
C ASN A 167 12.21 -19.72 3.70
N GLY A 168 11.01 -20.21 3.83
CA GLY A 168 10.19 -19.98 5.05
C GLY A 168 8.71 -20.16 4.80
N THR A 169 7.94 -19.94 5.84
CA THR A 169 6.47 -19.99 5.81
C THR A 169 5.91 -18.57 5.89
N TYR A 170 4.96 -18.29 5.04
CA TYR A 170 4.35 -16.98 4.86
C TYR A 170 2.84 -17.04 5.02
N GLN A 171 2.25 -15.89 5.33
CA GLN A 171 0.81 -15.68 5.20
C GLN A 171 0.55 -14.50 4.28
N VAL A 172 -0.54 -14.59 3.51
CA VAL A 172 -1.02 -13.50 2.66
C VAL A 172 -2.43 -13.15 3.05
N THR A 173 -2.68 -11.87 3.27
CA THR A 173 -4.02 -11.33 3.44
C THR A 173 -4.40 -10.55 2.19
N VAL A 174 -5.56 -10.87 1.63
CA VAL A 174 -6.19 -10.15 0.52
C VAL A 174 -7.36 -9.35 1.07
N LYS A 175 -7.43 -8.08 0.70
CA LYS A 175 -8.54 -7.19 1.03
C LYS A 175 -9.16 -6.65 -0.25
N ASP A 176 -10.47 -6.72 -0.36
CA ASP A 176 -11.24 -6.20 -1.49
C ASP A 176 -11.56 -4.70 -1.37
N ALA A 177 -12.18 -4.12 -2.39
CA ALA A 177 -12.56 -2.71 -2.42
C ALA A 177 -13.57 -2.31 -1.34
N ASN A 178 -14.38 -3.23 -0.88
CA ASN A 178 -15.37 -3.03 0.19
C ASN A 178 -14.77 -3.19 1.60
N GLY A 179 -13.49 -3.59 1.69
CA GLY A 179 -12.81 -3.80 2.96
C GLY A 179 -12.88 -5.21 3.49
N CYS A 180 -13.53 -6.14 2.78
CA CYS A 180 -13.61 -7.54 3.16
C CYS A 180 -12.25 -8.22 2.98
N THR A 181 -11.88 -9.08 3.92
CA THR A 181 -10.56 -9.70 3.95
C THR A 181 -10.65 -11.21 3.97
N SER A 182 -9.67 -11.85 3.36
CA SER A 182 -9.38 -13.28 3.50
C SER A 182 -7.88 -13.46 3.73
N THR A 183 -7.50 -14.45 4.54
CA THR A 183 -6.09 -14.71 4.86
C THR A 183 -5.79 -16.18 4.61
N LEU A 184 -4.74 -16.43 3.84
CA LEU A 184 -4.16 -17.73 3.63
C LEU A 184 -2.84 -17.83 4.40
N THR A 185 -2.74 -18.82 5.26
CA THR A 185 -1.55 -19.12 6.09
C THR A 185 -0.84 -20.36 5.59
N GLY A 186 0.40 -20.60 6.06
CA GLY A 186 1.13 -21.82 5.75
C GLY A 186 1.69 -21.90 4.31
N ILE A 187 1.85 -20.77 3.63
CA ILE A 187 2.44 -20.73 2.28
C ILE A 187 3.95 -20.99 2.42
N SER A 188 4.41 -22.15 1.99
CA SER A 188 5.81 -22.56 2.13
C SER A 188 6.62 -22.20 0.88
N VAL A 189 7.59 -21.32 1.03
CA VAL A 189 8.64 -21.07 0.03
C VAL A 189 9.83 -21.95 0.41
N ALA A 190 9.98 -23.07 -0.28
CA ALA A 190 11.06 -24.00 -0.05
C ALA A 190 12.28 -23.69 -0.92
N SER A 191 13.46 -24.15 -0.51
CA SER A 191 14.62 -24.15 -1.39
C SER A 191 14.39 -25.17 -2.52
N ARG A 192 14.76 -24.81 -3.73
CA ARG A 192 14.74 -25.73 -4.87
C ARG A 192 15.82 -26.80 -4.66
N THR A 193 15.50 -28.01 -5.05
CA THR A 193 16.42 -29.16 -4.95
C THR A 193 17.57 -29.02 -5.93
N GLU A 194 18.69 -29.70 -5.62
CA GLU A 194 19.80 -29.81 -6.57
C GLU A 194 19.37 -30.61 -7.80
N GLY A 195 19.88 -30.21 -8.93
CA GLY A 195 19.64 -30.88 -10.21
C GLY A 195 20.64 -32.02 -10.43
N PRO A 196 20.33 -32.95 -11.37
CA PRO A 196 21.14 -34.14 -11.59
C PRO A 196 22.56 -33.87 -12.11
N LYS A 197 22.73 -32.81 -12.92
CA LYS A 197 24.06 -32.42 -13.42
C LYS A 197 24.93 -31.87 -12.32
N PHE A 198 24.37 -31.01 -11.47
CA PHE A 198 25.10 -30.48 -10.33
C PHE A 198 25.45 -31.61 -9.32
N ALA A 199 24.52 -32.51 -9.03
CA ALA A 199 24.77 -33.67 -8.15
C ALA A 199 25.95 -34.51 -8.65
N ALA A 200 26.04 -34.74 -9.95
CA ALA A 200 27.16 -35.44 -10.57
C ALA A 200 28.49 -34.68 -10.42
N VAL A 201 28.49 -33.37 -10.63
CA VAL A 201 29.70 -32.53 -10.47
C VAL A 201 30.09 -32.42 -8.99
N LYS A 202 29.13 -32.27 -8.10
CA LYS A 202 29.34 -32.20 -6.65
C LYS A 202 30.07 -33.48 -6.16
N ALA A 203 29.61 -34.68 -6.60
CA ALA A 203 30.26 -35.92 -6.27
C ALA A 203 31.72 -35.98 -6.77
N LEU A 204 31.99 -35.49 -7.98
CA LEU A 204 33.36 -35.38 -8.51
C LEU A 204 34.25 -34.44 -7.69
N VAL A 205 33.73 -33.30 -7.34
CA VAL A 205 34.45 -32.25 -6.56
C VAL A 205 34.74 -32.79 -5.16
N GLN A 206 33.78 -33.48 -4.53
CA GLN A 206 33.96 -34.05 -3.21
C GLN A 206 35.04 -35.16 -3.18
N SER A 207 35.08 -35.98 -4.20
CA SER A 207 36.05 -37.09 -4.28
C SER A 207 37.46 -36.64 -4.70
N ASN A 208 37.58 -35.64 -5.53
CA ASN A 208 38.86 -35.28 -6.17
C ASN A 208 39.43 -33.92 -5.71
N CYS A 209 38.65 -33.04 -5.10
CA CYS A 209 39.07 -31.65 -4.89
C CYS A 209 39.03 -31.23 -3.41
N VAL A 210 38.03 -31.67 -2.65
CA VAL A 210 37.75 -31.15 -1.29
C VAL A 210 38.86 -31.51 -0.29
N SER A 211 39.60 -32.55 -0.52
CA SER A 211 40.74 -32.91 0.34
C SER A 211 41.79 -31.78 0.47
N CYS A 212 41.97 -31.01 -0.60
CA CYS A 212 42.91 -29.88 -0.64
C CYS A 212 42.20 -28.52 -0.67
N HIS A 213 40.92 -28.48 -1.07
CA HIS A 213 40.14 -27.28 -1.25
C HIS A 213 38.94 -27.24 -0.28
N ASN A 214 39.19 -27.22 1.01
CA ASN A 214 38.19 -27.13 2.06
C ASN A 214 38.38 -25.89 2.95
N ALA A 215 37.55 -25.75 3.98
CA ALA A 215 37.55 -24.59 4.87
C ALA A 215 38.86 -24.38 5.63
N SER A 216 39.55 -25.50 5.98
CA SER A 216 40.84 -25.48 6.72
C SER A 216 42.05 -25.47 5.80
N SER A 217 41.91 -25.88 4.54
CA SER A 217 42.99 -25.94 3.55
C SER A 217 42.48 -25.42 2.19
N ALA A 218 42.32 -24.11 2.07
CA ALA A 218 41.87 -23.47 0.85
C ALA A 218 43.06 -23.27 -0.14
N SER A 219 43.63 -24.38 -0.63
CA SER A 219 44.77 -24.35 -1.55
C SER A 219 44.47 -23.47 -2.76
N GLY A 220 45.41 -22.54 -3.07
CA GLY A 220 45.23 -21.55 -4.12
C GLY A 220 44.04 -20.60 -3.90
N GLY A 221 43.55 -20.44 -2.66
CA GLY A 221 42.43 -19.56 -2.31
C GLY A 221 41.05 -20.11 -2.70
N ALA A 222 40.91 -21.42 -3.01
CA ALA A 222 39.63 -22.03 -3.32
C ALA A 222 39.18 -22.95 -2.18
N ASN A 223 37.98 -22.71 -1.68
CA ASN A 223 37.27 -23.63 -0.80
C ASN A 223 36.07 -24.20 -1.59
N LEU A 224 35.97 -25.50 -1.70
CA LEU A 224 34.94 -26.20 -2.48
C LEU A 224 34.05 -27.10 -1.61
N SER A 225 34.03 -26.86 -0.30
CA SER A 225 33.31 -27.69 0.66
C SER A 225 31.79 -27.47 0.67
N THR A 226 31.30 -26.43 0.06
CA THR A 226 29.86 -26.15 -0.01
C THR A 226 29.37 -26.01 -1.44
N ASP A 227 28.08 -26.27 -1.66
CA ASP A 227 27.46 -26.16 -2.98
C ASP A 227 27.62 -24.77 -3.58
N CYS A 228 27.49 -23.73 -2.78
CA CYS A 228 27.63 -22.34 -3.23
C CYS A 228 29.09 -21.99 -3.61
N ASN A 229 30.05 -22.58 -2.94
CA ASN A 229 31.46 -22.41 -3.27
C ASN A 229 31.79 -23.14 -4.58
N ILE A 230 31.21 -24.32 -4.83
CA ILE A 230 31.37 -25.02 -6.12
C ILE A 230 30.81 -24.19 -7.26
N VAL A 231 29.59 -23.66 -7.09
CA VAL A 231 28.95 -22.79 -8.11
C VAL A 231 29.77 -21.53 -8.36
N SER A 232 30.23 -20.85 -7.33
CA SER A 232 31.05 -19.64 -7.45
C SER A 232 32.43 -19.89 -8.10
N ALA A 233 32.96 -21.08 -7.95
CA ALA A 233 34.24 -21.52 -8.50
C ALA A 233 34.13 -22.21 -9.87
N LYS A 234 32.95 -22.28 -10.50
CA LYS A 234 32.68 -23.09 -11.72
C LYS A 234 33.67 -22.85 -12.85
N ASP A 235 34.00 -21.59 -13.12
CA ASP A 235 34.91 -21.24 -14.21
C ASP A 235 36.36 -21.68 -13.89
N ARG A 236 36.77 -21.61 -12.63
CA ARG A 236 38.07 -22.14 -12.18
C ARG A 236 38.10 -23.66 -12.22
N ILE A 237 36.99 -24.32 -11.85
CA ILE A 237 36.86 -25.78 -11.96
C ILE A 237 36.99 -26.20 -13.43
N LYS A 238 36.30 -25.50 -14.34
CA LYS A 238 36.43 -25.76 -15.77
C LYS A 238 37.86 -25.56 -16.24
N ALA A 239 38.44 -24.40 -16.00
CA ALA A 239 39.80 -24.08 -16.45
C ALA A 239 40.84 -25.10 -15.98
N ARG A 240 40.76 -25.56 -14.73
CA ARG A 240 41.76 -26.47 -14.13
C ARG A 240 41.48 -27.94 -14.35
N ALA A 241 40.21 -28.36 -14.22
CA ALA A 241 39.84 -29.77 -14.25
C ALA A 241 39.45 -30.25 -15.65
N VAL A 242 39.02 -29.35 -16.56
CA VAL A 242 38.63 -29.67 -17.93
C VAL A 242 39.72 -29.24 -18.93
N ASP A 243 40.10 -27.95 -18.87
CA ASP A 243 40.97 -27.33 -19.89
C ASP A 243 42.46 -27.46 -19.54
N GLY A 244 42.78 -27.78 -18.27
CA GLY A 244 44.15 -27.96 -17.79
C GLY A 244 44.99 -26.68 -17.69
N GLN A 245 44.35 -25.52 -17.56
CA GLN A 245 44.99 -24.19 -17.62
C GLN A 245 44.93 -23.44 -16.29
N PRO A 246 45.99 -22.75 -15.85
CA PRO A 246 47.36 -22.77 -16.35
C PRO A 246 48.11 -24.06 -16.01
N SER A 247 47.58 -24.89 -15.15
CA SER A 247 48.05 -26.25 -14.80
C SER A 247 46.85 -27.10 -14.38
N PRO A 248 46.84 -28.43 -14.70
CA PRO A 248 45.70 -29.27 -14.42
C PRO A 248 45.51 -29.47 -12.90
N MET A 249 44.24 -29.71 -12.52
CA MET A 249 43.82 -30.17 -11.21
C MET A 249 42.84 -31.36 -11.38
N PRO A 250 42.95 -32.44 -10.59
CA PRO A 250 43.95 -32.64 -9.52
C PRO A 250 45.39 -32.61 -10.06
N SER A 251 46.35 -32.42 -9.15
CA SER A 251 47.78 -32.35 -9.48
C SER A 251 48.34 -33.65 -10.10
N SER A 252 47.61 -34.74 -10.00
CA SER A 252 47.90 -36.02 -10.65
C SER A 252 47.60 -36.05 -12.16
N GLY A 253 47.02 -34.99 -12.69
CA GLY A 253 46.63 -34.85 -14.10
C GLY A 253 45.16 -34.52 -14.29
N LEU A 254 44.73 -34.38 -15.56
CA LEU A 254 43.34 -34.13 -15.89
C LEU A 254 42.43 -35.30 -15.49
N LEU A 255 41.22 -35.00 -15.09
CA LEU A 255 40.17 -36.01 -14.88
C LEU A 255 39.91 -36.82 -16.19
N PRO A 256 39.41 -38.07 -16.08
CA PRO A 256 38.95 -38.84 -17.25
C PRO A 256 37.99 -38.02 -18.14
N ALA A 257 38.00 -38.28 -19.43
CA ALA A 257 37.18 -37.53 -20.38
C ALA A 257 35.68 -37.52 -20.06
N SER A 258 35.16 -38.64 -19.57
CA SER A 258 33.76 -38.81 -19.15
C SER A 258 33.40 -37.93 -17.93
N GLU A 259 34.35 -37.72 -17.03
CA GLU A 259 34.15 -36.86 -15.84
C GLU A 259 34.27 -35.36 -16.20
N ARG A 260 35.20 -35.02 -17.08
CA ARG A 260 35.31 -33.68 -17.64
C ARG A 260 34.05 -33.26 -18.38
N GLN A 261 33.43 -34.23 -19.09
CA GLN A 261 32.18 -33.97 -19.81
C GLN A 261 31.05 -33.61 -18.83
N LYS A 262 30.93 -34.23 -17.66
CA LYS A 262 29.92 -33.87 -16.64
C LYS A 262 30.06 -32.42 -16.20
N ILE A 263 31.30 -31.95 -15.97
CA ILE A 263 31.55 -30.55 -15.61
C ILE A 263 31.12 -29.61 -16.76
N THR A 264 31.48 -29.96 -17.98
CA THR A 264 31.12 -29.18 -19.19
C THR A 264 29.61 -29.12 -19.38
N ASP A 265 28.90 -30.23 -19.24
CA ASP A 265 27.44 -30.31 -19.37
C ASP A 265 26.70 -29.51 -18.31
N TRP A 266 27.21 -29.51 -17.08
CA TRP A 266 26.69 -28.69 -16.01
C TRP A 266 26.88 -27.19 -16.29
N ILE A 267 28.08 -26.78 -16.69
CA ILE A 267 28.38 -25.37 -16.98
C ILE A 267 27.55 -24.87 -18.18
N ASN A 268 27.40 -25.69 -19.22
CA ASN A 268 26.56 -25.35 -20.39
C ASN A 268 25.07 -25.25 -20.04
N ALA A 269 24.61 -25.93 -19.01
CA ALA A 269 23.25 -25.80 -18.48
C ALA A 269 23.04 -24.51 -17.64
N GLY A 270 24.12 -23.80 -17.31
CA GLY A 270 24.08 -22.57 -16.51
C GLY A 270 25.01 -22.60 -15.28
N GLY A 271 25.47 -23.77 -14.87
CA GLY A 271 26.39 -23.93 -13.74
C GLY A 271 25.78 -23.57 -12.41
N ARG A 272 24.50 -23.90 -12.20
CA ARG A 272 23.74 -23.65 -10.97
C ARG A 272 23.53 -24.95 -10.18
N VAL A 273 23.15 -24.80 -8.89
CA VAL A 273 22.80 -25.98 -8.06
C VAL A 273 21.58 -26.72 -8.63
N THR A 274 20.68 -26.04 -9.31
CA THR A 274 19.42 -26.60 -9.82
C THR A 274 19.51 -27.21 -11.23
N ASP A 275 20.70 -27.23 -11.85
CA ASP A 275 20.90 -27.75 -13.20
C ASP A 275 21.16 -29.24 -13.26
#